data_64e3b4e8e2a5aea57d7b402d951f8594
#
_entry.id   64e3b4e8e2a5aea57d7b402d951f8594
#
_cell.length_a   1.000
_cell.length_b   1.000
_cell.length_c   1.000
_cell.angle_alpha   90.00
_cell.angle_beta   90.00
_cell.angle_gamma   90.00
#
_symmetry.space_group_name_H-M   'P 1'
#
loop_
_entity.id
_entity.type
_entity.pdbx_description
1 polymer ?
#
loop_
_entity_poly.entity_id
_entity_poly.type
_entity_poly.pdbx_seq_one_letter_code
_entity_poly.pdbx_strand_id
1 'polypeptide(L)'
;MEEPWLPEFYRLGGAHAVAALAYGTASLPRVDKIVGPGNLYVTAAKRLVAFDCAIDMLAGPTEIVVTSERGDAADIASDLVAQAEHDPEALAIFVTTREKLARAVIAETKERSRNNAIAREALKRNGVVIVAGSAQEAHDITNRLAPEHLTVDSASDLKWVENAGSVFVGRWSAQPMGDYISGPNHTLPTGGMARVRGGLSVNDFVKLITVQEYTAKTVRSLGRPAVLLAEAEGLFAHAEAIRTRLKRRARG
;
A
#
# COMPACT_ATOMS: atom_id res chain seq x y z
N MET A 1 -29.68 -12.23 13.34
CA MET A 1 -28.63 -11.25 12.92
C MET A 1 -27.52 -11.41 13.93
N GLU A 2 -26.43 -12.00 13.53
CA GLU A 2 -25.23 -12.05 14.36
C GLU A 2 -24.77 -10.61 14.62
N GLU A 3 -24.42 -10.31 15.87
CA GLU A 3 -23.92 -9.02 16.27
C GLU A 3 -22.67 -8.62 15.45
N PRO A 4 -22.52 -7.32 15.16
CA PRO A 4 -21.34 -6.88 14.43
C PRO A 4 -20.08 -7.26 15.22
N TRP A 5 -19.18 -7.90 14.56
CA TRP A 5 -17.86 -8.39 14.97
C TRP A 5 -16.84 -7.31 15.41
N LEU A 6 -17.31 -6.11 15.77
CA LEU A 6 -16.54 -5.07 16.44
C LEU A 6 -16.74 -5.23 17.96
N PRO A 7 -15.79 -5.86 18.65
CA PRO A 7 -15.95 -6.16 20.06
C PRO A 7 -15.90 -4.91 20.96
N GLU A 8 -15.22 -3.86 20.52
CA GLU A 8 -14.95 -2.67 21.32
C GLU A 8 -14.85 -1.40 20.49
N PHE A 9 -15.36 -0.29 21.01
CA PHE A 9 -15.26 1.03 20.41
C PHE A 9 -14.79 2.06 21.45
N TYR A 10 -13.69 2.74 21.15
CA TYR A 10 -13.08 3.77 22.01
C TYR A 10 -13.15 5.14 21.33
N ARG A 11 -13.63 6.16 22.05
CA ARG A 11 -13.62 7.56 21.58
C ARG A 11 -12.23 8.18 21.80
N LEU A 12 -11.24 7.70 21.09
CA LEU A 12 -9.85 8.12 21.16
C LEU A 12 -9.29 8.18 19.74
N GLY A 13 -8.48 9.19 19.43
CA GLY A 13 -7.89 9.38 18.09
C GLY A 13 -6.47 9.94 18.14
N GLY A 14 -5.88 10.12 16.95
CA GLY A 14 -4.56 10.73 16.82
C GLY A 14 -3.42 9.87 17.38
N ALA A 15 -2.30 10.51 17.69
CA ALA A 15 -1.13 9.84 18.25
C ALA A 15 -1.41 9.15 19.59
N HIS A 16 -2.35 9.67 20.39
CA HIS A 16 -2.75 9.09 21.67
C HIS A 16 -3.39 7.72 21.50
N ALA A 17 -4.26 7.55 20.48
CA ALA A 17 -4.85 6.24 20.17
C ALA A 17 -3.77 5.23 19.76
N VAL A 18 -2.83 5.64 18.89
CA VAL A 18 -1.73 4.78 18.47
C VAL A 18 -0.88 4.32 19.67
N ALA A 19 -0.50 5.24 20.55
CA ALA A 19 0.27 4.90 21.74
C ALA A 19 -0.51 3.99 22.70
N ALA A 20 -1.78 4.30 22.96
CA ALA A 20 -2.63 3.50 23.84
C ALA A 20 -2.84 2.07 23.30
N LEU A 21 -3.04 1.90 21.99
CA LEU A 21 -3.15 0.59 21.35
C LEU A 21 -1.81 -0.18 21.39
N ALA A 22 -0.69 0.49 21.14
CA ALA A 22 0.61 -0.16 21.08
C ALA A 22 1.11 -0.65 22.46
N TYR A 23 0.86 0.11 23.51
CA TYR A 23 1.40 -0.18 24.84
C TYR A 23 0.36 -0.66 25.85
N GLY A 24 -0.91 -0.45 25.58
CA GLY A 24 -1.99 -0.69 26.52
C GLY A 24 -2.13 0.41 27.56
N THR A 25 -3.28 0.44 28.22
CA THR A 25 -3.59 1.30 29.38
C THR A 25 -4.43 0.52 30.38
N ALA A 26 -4.80 1.11 31.49
CA ALA A 26 -5.71 0.46 32.46
C ALA A 26 -7.09 0.10 31.85
N SER A 27 -7.53 0.81 30.81
CA SER A 27 -8.86 0.65 30.17
C SER A 27 -8.82 0.17 28.73
N LEU A 28 -7.64 0.07 28.12
CA LEU A 28 -7.48 -0.33 26.71
C LEU A 28 -6.37 -1.37 26.61
N PRO A 29 -6.68 -2.60 26.18
CA PRO A 29 -5.66 -3.63 26.07
C PRO A 29 -4.69 -3.32 24.94
N ARG A 30 -3.45 -3.76 25.08
CA ARG A 30 -2.45 -3.74 24.02
C ARG A 30 -2.91 -4.62 22.85
N VAL A 31 -2.66 -4.17 21.62
CA VAL A 31 -2.95 -4.91 20.40
C VAL A 31 -1.67 -5.41 19.72
N ASP A 32 -1.82 -6.42 18.87
CA ASP A 32 -0.70 -6.96 18.07
C ASP A 32 -0.46 -6.15 16.80
N LYS A 33 -1.50 -5.49 16.26
CA LYS A 33 -1.39 -4.72 15.02
C LYS A 33 -2.33 -3.52 15.01
N ILE A 34 -1.82 -2.39 14.52
CA ILE A 34 -2.56 -1.14 14.32
C ILE A 34 -2.72 -0.91 12.81
N VAL A 35 -3.95 -0.74 12.35
CA VAL A 35 -4.28 -0.47 10.95
C VAL A 35 -5.14 0.78 10.82
N GLY A 36 -5.14 1.38 9.64
CA GLY A 36 -5.97 2.54 9.30
C GLY A 36 -5.14 3.79 8.99
N PRO A 37 -5.71 4.68 8.16
CA PRO A 37 -5.07 5.95 7.79
C PRO A 37 -5.15 6.98 8.92
N GLY A 38 -4.43 8.07 8.77
CA GLY A 38 -4.49 9.19 9.67
C GLY A 38 -3.59 10.33 9.21
N ASN A 39 -3.60 11.42 9.97
CA ASN A 39 -2.78 12.59 9.68
C ASN A 39 -1.29 12.36 10.00
N LEU A 40 -0.45 13.36 9.76
CA LEU A 40 1.00 13.30 10.01
C LEU A 40 1.38 12.88 11.43
N TYR A 41 0.57 13.24 12.45
CA TYR A 41 0.81 12.83 13.84
C TYR A 41 0.54 11.35 14.04
N VAL A 42 -0.49 10.79 13.40
CA VAL A 42 -0.77 9.35 13.41
C VAL A 42 0.36 8.58 12.71
N THR A 43 0.81 9.06 11.56
CA THR A 43 1.93 8.46 10.82
C THR A 43 3.22 8.49 11.64
N ALA A 44 3.54 9.62 12.27
CA ALA A 44 4.70 9.74 13.16
C ALA A 44 4.60 8.79 14.36
N ALA A 45 3.43 8.70 14.99
CA ALA A 45 3.19 7.79 16.10
C ALA A 45 3.32 6.32 15.67
N LYS A 46 2.73 5.91 14.55
CA LYS A 46 2.89 4.57 13.98
C LYS A 46 4.36 4.23 13.74
N ARG A 47 5.13 5.18 13.18
CA ARG A 47 6.56 4.99 12.96
C ARG A 47 7.33 4.74 14.28
N LEU A 48 6.98 5.45 15.34
CA LEU A 48 7.64 5.30 16.64
C LEU A 48 7.34 3.94 17.29
N VAL A 49 6.13 3.44 17.16
CA VAL A 49 5.71 2.16 17.77
C VAL A 49 5.94 0.94 16.88
N ALA A 50 6.42 1.09 15.66
CA ALA A 50 6.51 0.01 14.66
C ALA A 50 7.41 -1.18 15.07
N PHE A 51 8.31 -0.99 16.04
CA PHE A 51 9.12 -2.06 16.61
C PHE A 51 8.45 -2.76 17.79
N ASP A 52 7.45 -2.14 18.39
CA ASP A 52 6.72 -2.66 19.57
C ASP A 52 5.38 -3.28 19.19
N CYS A 53 4.75 -2.77 18.14
CA CYS A 53 3.45 -3.19 17.64
C CYS A 53 3.46 -3.17 16.11
N ALA A 54 2.98 -4.22 15.47
CA ALA A 54 2.90 -4.24 14.00
C ALA A 54 1.98 -3.13 13.49
N ILE A 55 2.33 -2.54 12.35
CA ILE A 55 1.51 -1.54 11.66
C ILE A 55 1.19 -2.01 10.24
N ASP A 56 0.17 -1.43 9.64
CA ASP A 56 -0.14 -1.63 8.21
C ASP A 56 0.92 -0.99 7.32
N MET A 57 1.00 0.35 7.37
CA MET A 57 1.94 1.14 6.58
C MET A 57 2.16 2.53 7.21
N LEU A 58 3.17 3.22 6.72
CA LEU A 58 3.36 4.65 6.98
C LEU A 58 2.73 5.41 5.81
N ALA A 59 1.56 6.01 6.04
CA ALA A 59 0.87 6.79 5.03
C ALA A 59 1.50 8.18 4.89
N GLY A 60 1.74 8.59 3.64
CA GLY A 60 2.01 9.97 3.25
C GLY A 60 0.72 10.71 2.85
N PRO A 61 0.83 11.88 2.22
CA PRO A 61 -0.29 12.55 1.60
C PRO A 61 -0.96 11.63 0.55
N THR A 62 -2.26 11.76 0.42
CA THR A 62 -3.00 11.01 -0.61
C THR A 62 -2.63 11.47 -2.01
N GLU A 63 -2.68 10.57 -2.99
CA GLU A 63 -2.18 10.84 -4.33
C GLU A 63 -2.98 10.14 -5.43
N ILE A 64 -3.17 10.84 -6.54
CA ILE A 64 -3.72 10.27 -7.77
C ILE A 64 -2.78 10.52 -8.95
N VAL A 65 -2.61 9.50 -9.78
CA VAL A 65 -2.09 9.65 -11.15
C VAL A 65 -3.17 9.25 -12.13
N VAL A 66 -3.49 10.10 -13.07
CA VAL A 66 -4.29 9.76 -14.24
C VAL A 66 -3.35 9.66 -15.44
N THR A 67 -3.29 8.49 -16.08
CA THR A 67 -2.51 8.30 -17.32
C THR A 67 -3.48 8.02 -18.45
N SER A 68 -3.64 8.98 -19.36
CA SER A 68 -4.68 8.89 -20.38
C SER A 68 -4.29 9.57 -21.69
N GLU A 69 -4.64 8.92 -22.78
CA GLU A 69 -4.51 9.42 -24.15
C GLU A 69 -5.86 9.78 -24.81
N ARG A 70 -6.95 9.26 -24.25
CA ARG A 70 -8.29 9.30 -24.88
C ARG A 70 -9.40 9.75 -23.94
N GLY A 71 -9.08 9.94 -22.66
CA GLY A 71 -10.05 10.34 -21.65
C GLY A 71 -10.69 11.70 -21.92
N ASP A 72 -11.85 11.91 -21.32
CA ASP A 72 -12.55 13.19 -21.33
C ASP A 72 -11.90 14.14 -20.31
N ALA A 73 -11.62 15.38 -20.74
CA ALA A 73 -10.95 16.34 -19.87
C ALA A 73 -11.76 16.70 -18.61
N ALA A 74 -13.09 16.69 -18.72
CA ALA A 74 -13.97 16.99 -17.60
C ALA A 74 -14.00 15.85 -16.58
N ASP A 75 -13.96 14.59 -17.02
CA ASP A 75 -13.91 13.41 -16.17
C ASP A 75 -12.55 13.38 -15.42
N ILE A 76 -11.44 13.54 -16.15
CA ILE A 76 -10.09 13.58 -15.57
C ILE A 76 -9.96 14.71 -14.54
N ALA A 77 -10.39 15.90 -14.88
CA ALA A 77 -10.33 17.05 -13.99
C ALA A 77 -11.17 16.85 -12.73
N SER A 78 -12.31 16.14 -12.83
CA SER A 78 -13.14 15.81 -11.67
C SER A 78 -12.43 14.92 -10.69
N ASP A 79 -11.74 13.87 -11.16
CA ASP A 79 -10.98 12.95 -10.31
C ASP A 79 -9.77 13.67 -9.67
N LEU A 80 -9.05 14.50 -10.43
CA LEU A 80 -7.93 15.29 -9.90
C LEU A 80 -8.37 16.27 -8.80
N VAL A 81 -9.52 16.93 -8.97
CA VAL A 81 -10.07 17.87 -7.97
C VAL A 81 -10.60 17.12 -6.76
N ALA A 82 -11.28 15.99 -6.95
CA ALA A 82 -11.75 15.14 -5.86
C ALA A 82 -10.60 14.65 -4.98
N GLN A 83 -9.47 14.28 -5.59
CA GLN A 83 -8.27 13.92 -4.82
C GLN A 83 -7.67 15.12 -4.09
N ALA A 84 -7.60 16.26 -4.75
CA ALA A 84 -6.99 17.47 -4.20
C ALA A 84 -7.79 18.08 -3.04
N GLU A 85 -9.08 17.79 -2.90
CA GLU A 85 -9.89 18.34 -1.80
C GLU A 85 -9.68 17.64 -0.45
N HIS A 86 -9.01 16.48 -0.43
CA HIS A 86 -8.76 15.76 0.81
C HIS A 86 -7.79 16.50 1.75
N ASP A 87 -6.72 17.08 1.21
CA ASP A 87 -5.66 17.72 2.02
C ASP A 87 -4.86 18.71 1.16
N PRO A 88 -4.40 19.85 1.71
CA PRO A 88 -3.50 20.77 1.00
C PRO A 88 -2.19 20.14 0.49
N GLU A 89 -1.77 19.03 1.06
CA GLU A 89 -0.58 18.27 0.64
C GLU A 89 -0.89 17.15 -0.37
N ALA A 90 -2.16 16.94 -0.75
CA ALA A 90 -2.56 15.93 -1.73
C ALA A 90 -1.86 16.15 -3.09
N LEU A 91 -1.47 15.05 -3.74
CA LEU A 91 -0.85 15.08 -5.07
C LEU A 91 -1.88 14.70 -6.14
N ALA A 92 -1.98 15.53 -7.17
CA ALA A 92 -2.85 15.30 -8.31
C ALA A 92 -2.03 15.41 -9.61
N ILE A 93 -1.76 14.28 -10.25
CA ILE A 93 -0.84 14.19 -11.38
C ILE A 93 -1.58 13.67 -12.61
N PHE A 94 -1.45 14.37 -13.73
CA PHE A 94 -1.93 13.93 -15.03
C PHE A 94 -0.77 13.67 -15.98
N VAL A 95 -0.73 12.48 -16.59
CA VAL A 95 0.31 12.05 -17.54
C VAL A 95 -0.34 11.73 -18.88
N THR A 96 0.16 12.30 -19.96
CA THR A 96 -0.34 12.08 -21.32
C THR A 96 0.74 12.37 -22.37
N THR A 97 0.59 11.88 -23.58
CA THR A 97 1.39 12.34 -24.73
C THR A 97 0.69 13.46 -25.52
N ARG A 98 -0.56 13.78 -25.14
CA ARG A 98 -1.47 14.66 -25.91
C ARG A 98 -1.51 16.07 -25.32
N GLU A 99 -0.71 17.00 -25.85
CA GLU A 99 -0.65 18.38 -25.39
C GLU A 99 -2.03 19.07 -25.37
N LYS A 100 -2.88 18.80 -26.40
CA LYS A 100 -4.23 19.35 -26.45
C LYS A 100 -5.09 18.89 -25.27
N LEU A 101 -5.01 17.60 -24.90
CA LEU A 101 -5.70 17.05 -23.75
C LEU A 101 -5.16 17.63 -22.45
N ALA A 102 -3.83 17.75 -22.32
CA ALA A 102 -3.19 18.37 -21.17
C ALA A 102 -3.71 19.79 -20.91
N ARG A 103 -3.77 20.62 -21.94
CA ARG A 103 -4.30 21.99 -21.85
C ARG A 103 -5.78 22.03 -21.46
N ALA A 104 -6.60 21.11 -22.00
CA ALA A 104 -8.02 21.01 -21.66
C ALA A 104 -8.22 20.59 -20.20
N VAL A 105 -7.47 19.59 -19.71
CA VAL A 105 -7.52 19.13 -18.33
C VAL A 105 -7.10 20.26 -17.35
N ILE A 106 -6.05 21.02 -17.66
CA ILE A 106 -5.64 22.18 -16.86
C ILE A 106 -6.78 23.20 -16.74
N ALA A 107 -7.45 23.54 -17.85
CA ALA A 107 -8.54 24.50 -17.87
C ALA A 107 -9.73 24.03 -17.03
N GLU A 108 -10.17 22.77 -17.22
CA GLU A 108 -11.26 22.16 -16.48
C GLU A 108 -10.94 22.04 -14.98
N THR A 109 -9.73 21.63 -14.62
CA THR A 109 -9.28 21.49 -13.23
C THR A 109 -9.31 22.86 -12.52
N LYS A 110 -8.84 23.91 -13.18
CA LYS A 110 -8.88 25.28 -12.66
C LYS A 110 -10.32 25.76 -12.41
N GLU A 111 -11.22 25.52 -13.34
CA GLU A 111 -12.63 25.94 -13.19
C GLU A 111 -13.32 25.15 -12.07
N ARG A 112 -13.18 23.82 -12.04
CA ARG A 112 -13.82 22.98 -11.05
C ARG A 112 -13.32 23.21 -9.62
N SER A 113 -12.04 23.53 -9.44
CA SER A 113 -11.48 23.85 -8.13
C SER A 113 -11.81 25.26 -7.64
N ARG A 114 -12.45 26.11 -8.43
CA ARG A 114 -12.65 27.54 -8.17
C ARG A 114 -13.25 27.84 -6.79
N ASN A 115 -14.23 27.06 -6.36
CA ASN A 115 -14.94 27.26 -5.10
C ASN A 115 -14.44 26.34 -3.97
N ASN A 116 -13.36 25.58 -4.19
CA ASN A 116 -12.78 24.69 -3.21
C ASN A 116 -11.37 25.19 -2.83
N ALA A 117 -11.25 25.80 -1.65
CA ALA A 117 -10.00 26.40 -1.20
C ALA A 117 -8.89 25.36 -0.97
N ILE A 118 -9.25 24.20 -0.43
CA ILE A 118 -8.30 23.08 -0.16
C ILE A 118 -7.76 22.56 -1.48
N ALA A 119 -8.66 22.18 -2.41
CA ALA A 119 -8.25 21.69 -3.72
C ALA A 119 -7.37 22.69 -4.48
N ARG A 120 -7.69 23.98 -4.44
CA ARG A 120 -6.84 25.02 -5.07
C ARG A 120 -5.45 25.08 -4.48
N GLU A 121 -5.33 24.97 -3.16
CA GLU A 121 -4.03 25.01 -2.48
C GLU A 121 -3.22 23.77 -2.84
N ALA A 122 -3.82 22.56 -2.78
CA ALA A 122 -3.19 21.32 -3.16
C ALA A 122 -2.73 21.34 -4.63
N LEU A 123 -3.60 21.73 -5.56
CA LEU A 123 -3.29 21.80 -6.98
C LEU A 123 -2.20 22.85 -7.29
N LYS A 124 -2.16 23.96 -6.55
CA LYS A 124 -1.11 24.97 -6.69
C LYS A 124 0.26 24.46 -6.24
N ARG A 125 0.31 23.67 -5.18
CA ARG A 125 1.56 23.12 -4.60
C ARG A 125 2.01 21.86 -5.32
N ASN A 126 1.10 20.93 -5.52
CA ASN A 126 1.38 19.53 -5.85
C ASN A 126 0.65 19.05 -7.11
N GLY A 127 -0.09 19.93 -7.79
CA GLY A 127 -0.72 19.61 -9.08
C GLY A 127 0.31 19.60 -10.20
N VAL A 128 0.41 18.49 -10.94
CA VAL A 128 1.39 18.32 -12.01
C VAL A 128 0.73 17.79 -13.27
N VAL A 129 1.05 18.37 -14.41
CA VAL A 129 0.68 17.81 -15.73
C VAL A 129 1.96 17.53 -16.51
N ILE A 130 2.11 16.28 -16.93
CA ILE A 130 3.29 15.80 -17.66
C ILE A 130 2.85 15.45 -19.09
N VAL A 131 3.49 16.09 -20.05
CA VAL A 131 3.37 15.72 -21.47
C VAL A 131 4.59 14.92 -21.86
N ALA A 132 4.46 13.60 -21.93
CA ALA A 132 5.52 12.68 -22.28
C ALA A 132 5.76 12.65 -23.80
N GLY A 133 6.98 12.36 -24.21
CA GLY A 133 7.33 12.25 -25.63
C GLY A 133 6.85 10.97 -26.30
N SER A 134 6.45 9.96 -25.53
CA SER A 134 5.93 8.68 -26.02
C SER A 134 5.04 8.00 -24.99
N ALA A 135 4.21 7.05 -25.45
CA ALA A 135 3.41 6.22 -24.56
C ALA A 135 4.29 5.43 -23.56
N GLN A 136 5.41 4.89 -24.02
CA GLN A 136 6.33 4.16 -23.16
C GLN A 136 6.89 5.06 -22.06
N GLU A 137 7.28 6.28 -22.36
CA GLU A 137 7.75 7.23 -21.35
C GLU A 137 6.64 7.57 -20.35
N ALA A 138 5.39 7.74 -20.81
CA ALA A 138 4.25 7.96 -19.91
C ALA A 138 4.03 6.78 -18.96
N HIS A 139 4.13 5.54 -19.43
CA HIS A 139 4.04 4.32 -18.64
C HIS A 139 5.19 4.23 -17.62
N ASP A 140 6.42 4.52 -18.04
CA ASP A 140 7.60 4.48 -17.18
C ASP A 140 7.52 5.53 -16.06
N ILE A 141 7.04 6.74 -16.38
CA ILE A 141 6.81 7.80 -15.40
C ILE A 141 5.76 7.35 -14.38
N THR A 142 4.64 6.81 -14.85
CA THR A 142 3.54 6.33 -14.00
C THR A 142 4.02 5.23 -13.05
N ASN A 143 4.71 4.22 -13.54
CA ASN A 143 5.25 3.14 -12.72
C ASN A 143 6.34 3.61 -11.76
N ARG A 144 7.13 4.64 -12.12
CA ARG A 144 8.09 5.27 -11.20
C ARG A 144 7.44 6.08 -10.11
N LEU A 145 6.32 6.70 -10.37
CA LEU A 145 5.51 7.37 -9.33
C LEU A 145 4.94 6.35 -8.35
N ALA A 146 4.51 5.19 -8.85
CA ALA A 146 3.90 4.13 -8.05
C ALA A 146 2.76 4.65 -7.17
N PRO A 147 1.71 5.24 -7.77
CA PRO A 147 0.70 6.02 -7.06
C PRO A 147 -0.22 5.17 -6.19
N GLU A 148 -0.82 5.83 -5.21
CA GLU A 148 -1.94 5.30 -4.43
C GLU A 148 -3.12 4.95 -5.33
N HIS A 149 -3.59 5.92 -6.12
CA HIS A 149 -4.67 5.76 -7.09
C HIS A 149 -4.14 5.97 -8.51
N LEU A 150 -4.41 5.03 -9.40
CA LEU A 150 -4.08 5.13 -10.81
C LEU A 150 -5.35 5.00 -11.65
N THR A 151 -5.64 5.99 -12.50
CA THR A 151 -6.67 5.87 -13.53
C THR A 151 -6.04 5.67 -14.90
N VAL A 152 -6.57 4.70 -15.67
CA VAL A 152 -6.12 4.36 -17.02
C VAL A 152 -7.32 4.28 -17.99
N ASP A 153 -7.07 4.43 -19.29
CA ASP A 153 -8.12 4.50 -20.31
C ASP A 153 -8.92 3.20 -20.51
N SER A 154 -8.28 2.06 -20.34
CA SER A 154 -8.90 0.77 -20.70
C SER A 154 -8.20 -0.43 -20.04
N ALA A 155 -8.85 -1.59 -20.09
CA ALA A 155 -8.28 -2.84 -19.58
C ALA A 155 -7.00 -3.28 -20.30
N SER A 156 -6.76 -2.83 -21.53
CA SER A 156 -5.49 -3.11 -22.22
C SER A 156 -4.28 -2.44 -21.54
N ASP A 157 -4.52 -1.36 -20.82
CA ASP A 157 -3.47 -0.61 -20.13
C ASP A 157 -2.94 -1.34 -18.90
N LEU A 158 -3.70 -2.29 -18.36
CA LEU A 158 -3.24 -3.15 -17.25
C LEU A 158 -1.97 -3.96 -17.58
N LYS A 159 -1.65 -4.10 -18.87
CA LYS A 159 -0.45 -4.84 -19.31
C LYS A 159 0.87 -4.14 -18.97
N TRP A 160 0.85 -2.82 -18.85
CA TRP A 160 2.03 -2.03 -18.51
C TRP A 160 2.03 -1.54 -17.05
N VAL A 161 0.90 -1.66 -16.33
CA VAL A 161 0.81 -1.26 -14.93
C VAL A 161 1.55 -2.27 -14.06
N GLU A 162 2.58 -1.80 -13.36
CA GLU A 162 3.39 -2.59 -12.44
C GLU A 162 3.19 -2.15 -10.99
N ASN A 163 3.05 -0.84 -10.77
CA ASN A 163 3.07 -0.22 -9.45
C ASN A 163 1.88 0.73 -9.27
N ALA A 164 0.86 0.29 -8.56
CA ALA A 164 -0.25 1.12 -8.10
C ALA A 164 -0.91 0.52 -6.87
N GLY A 165 -1.44 1.34 -5.98
CA GLY A 165 -2.22 0.89 -4.83
C GLY A 165 -3.60 0.37 -5.24
N SER A 166 -4.28 1.13 -6.10
CA SER A 166 -5.55 0.77 -6.74
C SER A 166 -5.59 1.29 -8.17
N VAL A 167 -6.19 0.52 -9.09
CA VAL A 167 -6.30 0.90 -10.52
C VAL A 167 -7.75 1.03 -10.93
N PHE A 168 -8.10 2.19 -11.47
CA PHE A 168 -9.41 2.53 -12.01
C PHE A 168 -9.34 2.48 -13.54
N VAL A 169 -10.21 1.68 -14.15
CA VAL A 169 -10.13 1.36 -15.58
C VAL A 169 -11.31 1.92 -16.35
N GLY A 170 -11.01 2.83 -17.24
CA GLY A 170 -11.99 3.40 -18.18
C GLY A 170 -12.87 4.49 -17.57
N ARG A 171 -13.62 5.12 -18.45
CA ARG A 171 -14.40 6.33 -18.19
C ARG A 171 -15.36 6.24 -16.99
N TRP A 172 -15.96 5.07 -16.77
CA TRP A 172 -16.98 4.89 -15.74
C TRP A 172 -16.44 4.58 -14.35
N SER A 173 -15.14 4.42 -14.22
CA SER A 173 -14.47 4.07 -12.97
C SER A 173 -13.98 5.33 -12.25
N ALA A 174 -14.92 6.16 -11.82
CA ALA A 174 -14.59 7.35 -11.05
C ALA A 174 -13.85 6.97 -9.75
N GLN A 175 -12.69 7.59 -9.52
CA GLN A 175 -11.82 7.28 -8.39
C GLN A 175 -12.55 7.35 -7.03
N PRO A 176 -13.41 8.34 -6.74
CA PRO A 176 -14.07 8.44 -5.44
C PRO A 176 -14.98 7.23 -5.11
N MET A 177 -15.44 6.47 -6.09
CA MET A 177 -16.20 5.25 -5.81
C MET A 177 -15.37 4.20 -5.06
N GLY A 178 -14.05 4.21 -5.25
CA GLY A 178 -13.11 3.35 -4.53
C GLY A 178 -13.11 3.57 -3.02
N ASP A 179 -13.32 4.82 -2.60
CA ASP A 179 -13.31 5.20 -1.20
C ASP A 179 -14.61 4.83 -0.46
N TYR A 180 -15.71 4.67 -1.19
CA TYR A 180 -17.04 4.55 -0.58
C TYR A 180 -17.73 3.22 -0.80
N ILE A 181 -17.69 2.61 -2.00
CA ILE A 181 -18.65 1.54 -2.31
C ILE A 181 -18.14 0.44 -3.25
N SER A 182 -16.98 0.55 -3.87
CA SER A 182 -16.53 -0.44 -4.86
C SER A 182 -15.96 -1.74 -4.25
N GLY A 183 -15.85 -1.82 -2.94
CA GLY A 183 -15.50 -3.04 -2.20
C GLY A 183 -14.05 -3.18 -1.74
N PRO A 184 -13.01 -2.79 -2.51
CA PRO A 184 -11.66 -2.75 -2.00
C PRO A 184 -11.51 -1.80 -0.80
N ASN A 185 -10.52 -2.07 0.05
CA ASN A 185 -10.21 -1.17 1.16
C ASN A 185 -9.56 0.12 0.62
N HIS A 186 -9.96 1.27 1.17
CA HIS A 186 -9.40 2.57 0.80
C HIS A 186 -8.08 2.90 1.53
N THR A 187 -7.60 2.04 2.43
CA THR A 187 -6.27 2.19 3.05
C THR A 187 -5.22 1.67 2.08
N LEU A 188 -4.67 2.55 1.30
CA LEU A 188 -3.78 2.27 0.18
C LEU A 188 -2.35 2.77 0.45
N PRO A 189 -1.34 2.19 -0.21
CA PRO A 189 0.03 2.63 -0.06
C PRO A 189 0.28 3.95 -0.78
N THR A 190 0.86 4.93 -0.10
CA THR A 190 1.23 6.25 -0.60
C THR A 190 2.75 6.41 -0.66
N GLY A 191 3.24 7.51 -1.25
CA GLY A 191 4.67 7.85 -1.25
C GLY A 191 5.53 6.80 -1.96
N GLY A 192 5.01 6.19 -3.02
CA GLY A 192 5.70 5.17 -3.80
C GLY A 192 5.75 3.79 -3.16
N MET A 193 5.08 3.57 -2.04
CA MET A 193 5.01 2.25 -1.38
C MET A 193 4.24 1.21 -2.20
N ALA A 194 3.49 1.62 -3.21
CA ALA A 194 2.84 0.71 -4.15
C ALA A 194 3.83 -0.18 -4.94
N ARG A 195 5.15 0.09 -4.88
CA ARG A 195 6.20 -0.81 -5.40
C ARG A 195 6.37 -2.09 -4.61
N VAL A 196 5.95 -2.10 -3.35
CA VAL A 196 6.25 -3.22 -2.43
C VAL A 196 5.02 -3.80 -1.79
N ARG A 197 3.87 -3.13 -1.88
CA ARG A 197 2.62 -3.63 -1.33
C ARG A 197 1.39 -3.04 -2.03
N GLY A 198 0.28 -3.76 -1.96
CA GLY A 198 -1.06 -3.26 -2.29
C GLY A 198 -1.77 -2.61 -1.10
N GLY A 199 -3.06 -2.35 -1.25
CA GLY A 199 -3.92 -1.86 -0.18
C GLY A 199 -4.08 -2.85 0.97
N LEU A 200 -4.62 -2.37 2.07
CA LEU A 200 -4.95 -3.20 3.23
C LEU A 200 -5.91 -4.32 2.83
N SER A 201 -5.57 -5.54 3.17
CA SER A 201 -6.31 -6.74 2.79
C SER A 201 -6.35 -7.77 3.91
N VAL A 202 -7.08 -8.86 3.73
CA VAL A 202 -7.14 -9.98 4.68
C VAL A 202 -5.73 -10.53 4.99
N ASN A 203 -4.80 -10.48 4.04
CA ASN A 203 -3.43 -10.94 4.23
C ASN A 203 -2.67 -10.15 5.31
N ASP A 204 -3.10 -8.93 5.60
CA ASP A 204 -2.50 -8.12 6.67
C ASP A 204 -2.86 -8.63 8.08
N PHE A 205 -3.88 -9.48 8.20
CA PHE A 205 -4.40 -10.02 9.46
C PHE A 205 -4.08 -11.50 9.66
N VAL A 206 -3.34 -12.11 8.75
CA VAL A 206 -2.92 -13.51 8.84
C VAL A 206 -1.40 -13.61 8.87
N LYS A 207 -0.88 -14.68 9.45
CA LYS A 207 0.54 -15.03 9.44
C LYS A 207 0.76 -16.44 8.93
N LEU A 208 1.85 -16.64 8.21
CA LEU A 208 2.28 -17.95 7.78
C LEU A 208 3.19 -18.56 8.85
N ILE A 209 2.81 -19.75 9.34
CA ILE A 209 3.63 -20.54 10.25
C ILE A 209 4.18 -21.72 9.47
N THR A 210 5.50 -21.79 9.40
CA THR A 210 6.17 -22.92 8.76
C THR A 210 6.23 -24.11 9.73
N VAL A 211 5.70 -25.24 9.32
CA VAL A 211 5.80 -26.52 10.05
C VAL A 211 6.77 -27.43 9.29
N GLN A 212 7.77 -27.94 9.98
CA GLN A 212 8.78 -28.85 9.40
C GLN A 212 8.76 -30.18 10.14
N GLU A 213 8.50 -31.24 9.40
CA GLU A 213 8.55 -32.63 9.88
C GLU A 213 9.53 -33.46 9.03
N TYR A 214 10.48 -34.09 9.66
CA TYR A 214 11.49 -34.90 8.99
C TYR A 214 11.37 -36.36 9.39
N THR A 215 11.37 -37.24 8.39
CA THR A 215 11.53 -38.70 8.61
C THR A 215 13.00 -39.05 8.82
N ALA A 216 13.28 -40.23 9.38
CA ALA A 216 14.64 -40.79 9.48
C ALA A 216 15.33 -40.88 8.09
N LYS A 217 14.56 -41.14 7.03
CA LYS A 217 15.06 -41.19 5.65
C LYS A 217 15.51 -39.77 5.20
N THR A 218 14.71 -38.75 5.47
CA THR A 218 15.02 -37.35 5.14
C THR A 218 16.26 -36.87 5.90
N VAL A 219 16.35 -37.19 7.21
CA VAL A 219 17.53 -36.81 8.02
C VAL A 219 18.79 -37.49 7.48
N ARG A 220 18.74 -38.77 7.08
CA ARG A 220 19.89 -39.45 6.45
C ARG A 220 20.31 -38.86 5.12
N SER A 221 19.36 -38.39 4.33
CA SER A 221 19.64 -37.77 3.01
C SER A 221 20.21 -36.36 3.14
N LEU A 222 19.59 -35.51 3.97
CA LEU A 222 19.92 -34.09 4.05
C LEU A 222 20.90 -33.74 5.21
N GLY A 223 21.06 -34.62 6.17
CA GLY A 223 21.79 -34.32 7.41
C GLY A 223 23.28 -34.07 7.19
N ARG A 224 23.94 -34.83 6.30
CA ARG A 224 25.38 -34.62 6.03
C ARG A 224 25.69 -33.26 5.39
N PRO A 225 25.00 -32.84 4.31
CA PRO A 225 25.14 -31.49 3.78
C PRO A 225 24.83 -30.39 4.81
N ALA A 226 23.78 -30.56 5.62
CA ALA A 226 23.43 -29.60 6.66
C ALA A 226 24.50 -29.47 7.76
N VAL A 227 25.16 -30.58 8.15
CA VAL A 227 26.29 -30.58 9.08
C VAL A 227 27.47 -29.79 8.49
N LEU A 228 27.82 -30.03 7.22
CA LEU A 228 28.91 -29.31 6.57
C LEU A 228 28.67 -27.81 6.51
N LEU A 229 27.45 -27.38 6.19
CA LEU A 229 27.08 -25.98 6.18
C LEU A 229 27.18 -25.35 7.58
N ALA A 230 26.64 -26.02 8.60
CA ALA A 230 26.71 -25.51 9.97
C ALA A 230 28.16 -25.38 10.49
N GLU A 231 29.03 -26.32 10.12
CA GLU A 231 30.46 -26.25 10.46
C GLU A 231 31.18 -25.13 9.73
N ALA A 232 30.85 -24.91 8.44
CA ALA A 232 31.41 -23.80 7.66
C ALA A 232 31.03 -22.43 8.23
N GLU A 233 29.85 -22.33 8.87
CA GLU A 233 29.40 -21.14 9.59
C GLU A 233 29.95 -21.05 11.04
N GLY A 234 30.72 -22.06 11.51
CA GLY A 234 31.21 -22.13 12.89
C GLY A 234 30.15 -22.51 13.92
N LEU A 235 28.98 -22.99 13.48
CA LEU A 235 27.85 -23.38 14.34
C LEU A 235 27.91 -24.86 14.75
N PHE A 236 28.94 -25.22 15.52
CA PHE A 236 29.22 -26.62 15.89
C PHE A 236 28.09 -27.28 16.69
N ALA A 237 27.37 -26.55 17.52
CA ALA A 237 26.22 -27.08 18.26
C ALA A 237 25.06 -27.44 17.31
N HIS A 238 24.84 -26.67 16.24
CA HIS A 238 23.87 -27.00 15.18
C HIS A 238 24.28 -28.29 14.46
N ALA A 239 25.56 -28.39 14.09
CA ALA A 239 26.10 -29.59 13.48
C ALA A 239 25.91 -30.84 14.37
N GLU A 240 26.20 -30.74 15.66
CA GLU A 240 26.05 -31.87 16.60
C GLU A 240 24.59 -32.24 16.82
N ALA A 241 23.69 -31.26 16.86
CA ALA A 241 22.24 -31.55 16.92
C ALA A 241 21.75 -32.41 15.77
N ILE A 242 22.28 -32.18 14.57
CA ILE A 242 21.97 -33.01 13.37
C ILE A 242 22.65 -34.37 13.45
N ARG A 243 23.96 -34.42 13.81
CA ARG A 243 24.72 -35.67 13.99
C ARG A 243 24.07 -36.61 14.98
N THR A 244 23.59 -36.11 16.08
CA THR A 244 22.86 -36.90 17.09
C THR A 244 21.67 -37.63 16.48
N ARG A 245 20.97 -37.01 15.54
CA ARG A 245 19.82 -37.65 14.84
C ARG A 245 20.28 -38.63 13.75
N LEU A 246 21.39 -38.36 13.09
CA LEU A 246 21.99 -39.27 12.11
C LEU A 246 22.46 -40.60 12.76
N LYS A 247 22.94 -40.55 14.01
CA LYS A 247 23.39 -41.71 14.78
C LYS A 247 22.22 -42.58 15.29
N ARG A 248 21.00 -42.06 15.33
CA ARG A 248 19.82 -42.86 15.79
C ARG A 248 19.46 -43.93 14.76
N ARG A 249 19.45 -45.18 15.19
CA ARG A 249 18.85 -46.27 14.39
C ARG A 249 17.34 -46.02 14.30
N ALA A 250 16.76 -46.22 13.11
CA ALA A 250 15.30 -46.29 12.99
C ALA A 250 14.82 -47.37 13.96
N ARG A 251 14.12 -47.02 15.01
CA ARG A 251 13.32 -48.03 15.73
C ARG A 251 12.18 -48.39 14.77
N GLY A 252 12.14 -49.63 14.36
CA GLY A 252 11.09 -50.19 13.50
C GLY A 252 9.72 -50.10 14.18
#